data_baaa33a4f110bb014269fef9d376defe
#
_entry.id   baaa33a4f110bb014269fef9d376defe
#
_cell.length_a   1.000
_cell.length_b   1.000
_cell.length_c   1.000
_cell.angle_alpha   90.00
_cell.angle_beta   90.00
_cell.angle_gamma   90.00
#
_symmetry.space_group_name_H-M   'P 1'
#
loop_
_entity.id
_entity.type
_entity.pdbx_description
1 polymer ?
#
loop_
_entity_poly.entity_id
_entity_poly.type
_entity_poly.pdbx_seq_one_letter_code
_entity_poly.pdbx_strand_id
1 'polypeptide(L)'
;VYYGSQAERRDLRMDLKRRDDYDVLLTTYDMATGSHDDQSFLRKSGFDVCVFDEGHMLKNRKSQKYAKLLRISGRWRLLLTGTPLQNNLQELVSLLNFILPDYFTDAEEALAAIFKVKQGASTTQLSRQRVERAKRMMQPFVLRRRKDQVLRGLTEKTERNVLCDMTERQAQMYKDVLQRTKAALVDEPNGKKGAQKDSANVLMDLRKAANHPLLFRSLYDDKKIAALA
;
A
#
# COMPACT_ATOMS: atom_id res chain seq x y z
N VAL A 1 20.40 5.56 10.02
CA VAL A 1 19.31 5.70 9.03
C VAL A 1 19.92 5.80 7.65
N TYR A 2 19.42 5.00 6.70
CA TYR A 2 19.83 5.01 5.29
C TYR A 2 18.77 5.74 4.46
N TYR A 3 18.96 7.04 4.27
CA TYR A 3 18.03 7.96 3.64
C TYR A 3 18.76 9.18 3.06
N GLY A 4 18.09 9.97 2.21
CA GLY A 4 18.61 11.21 1.66
C GLY A 4 18.75 11.20 0.14
N SER A 5 19.46 12.18 -0.41
CA SER A 5 19.79 12.27 -1.83
C SER A 5 20.69 11.12 -2.29
N GLN A 6 20.84 10.94 -3.58
CA GLN A 6 21.68 9.88 -4.13
C GLN A 6 23.16 10.05 -3.75
N ALA A 7 23.63 11.30 -3.65
CA ALA A 7 24.99 11.62 -3.21
C ALA A 7 25.20 11.25 -1.73
N GLU A 8 24.32 11.69 -0.84
CA GLU A 8 24.37 11.37 0.59
C GLU A 8 24.33 9.85 0.84
N ARG A 9 23.50 9.12 0.12
CA ARG A 9 23.44 7.66 0.24
C ARG A 9 24.71 6.97 -0.27
N ARG A 10 25.38 7.54 -1.28
CA ARG A 10 26.68 7.05 -1.73
C ARG A 10 27.73 7.15 -0.61
N ASP A 11 27.77 8.29 0.06
CA ASP A 11 28.72 8.52 1.16
C ASP A 11 28.39 7.62 2.35
N LEU A 12 27.10 7.49 2.69
CA LEU A 12 26.62 6.53 3.70
C LEU A 12 27.04 5.08 3.39
N ARG A 13 26.95 4.65 2.13
CA ARG A 13 27.37 3.29 1.73
C ARG A 13 28.88 3.08 1.93
N MET A 14 29.69 4.09 1.65
CA MET A 14 31.13 4.02 1.87
C MET A 14 31.47 3.97 3.36
N ASP A 15 30.78 4.75 4.16
CA ASP A 15 30.96 4.79 5.62
C ASP A 15 30.50 3.46 6.26
N LEU A 16 29.31 2.98 5.94
CA LEU A 16 28.76 1.73 6.47
C LEU A 16 29.59 0.49 6.07
N LYS A 17 30.29 0.52 4.94
CA LYS A 17 31.21 -0.57 4.57
C LYS A 17 32.51 -0.58 5.37
N ARG A 18 32.89 0.57 5.93
CA ARG A 18 34.09 0.70 6.76
C ARG A 18 33.80 0.43 8.23
N ARG A 19 32.58 0.71 8.64
CA ARG A 19 32.10 0.51 10.01
C ARG A 19 31.32 -0.80 10.07
N ASP A 20 31.72 -1.65 10.97
CA ASP A 20 31.00 -2.90 11.28
C ASP A 20 30.31 -2.77 12.65
N ASP A 21 29.91 -1.53 13.01
CA ASP A 21 29.45 -1.16 14.34
C ASP A 21 27.95 -0.76 14.39
N TYR A 22 27.14 -1.16 13.40
CA TYR A 22 25.70 -0.90 13.44
C TYR A 22 24.89 -2.18 13.60
N ASP A 23 23.94 -2.16 14.52
CA ASP A 23 23.03 -3.27 14.77
C ASP A 23 21.77 -3.19 13.89
N VAL A 24 21.33 -1.97 13.54
CA VAL A 24 20.09 -1.73 12.83
C VAL A 24 20.27 -0.73 11.67
N LEU A 25 19.86 -1.13 10.48
CA LEU A 25 19.74 -0.26 9.31
C LEU A 25 18.27 0.08 9.05
N LEU A 26 17.90 1.34 9.21
CA LEU A 26 16.54 1.83 8.91
C LEU A 26 16.51 2.51 7.56
N THR A 27 15.59 2.09 6.67
CA THR A 27 15.37 2.70 5.35
C THR A 27 13.92 2.66 4.93
N THR A 28 13.59 3.24 3.77
CA THR A 28 12.24 3.19 3.19
C THR A 28 12.16 2.21 2.03
N TYR A 29 10.95 1.78 1.67
CA TYR A 29 10.72 0.95 0.48
C TYR A 29 11.25 1.60 -0.80
N ASP A 30 11.08 2.92 -0.95
CA ASP A 30 11.48 3.63 -2.16
C ASP A 30 13.00 3.74 -2.27
N MET A 31 13.71 3.92 -1.16
CA MET A 31 15.18 3.86 -1.16
C MET A 31 15.66 2.44 -1.48
N ALA A 32 15.08 1.43 -0.87
CA ALA A 32 15.46 0.04 -1.06
C ALA A 32 15.20 -0.48 -2.50
N THR A 33 14.25 0.10 -3.21
CA THR A 33 13.88 -0.29 -4.59
C THR A 33 14.29 0.71 -5.66
N GLY A 34 14.85 1.85 -5.28
CA GLY A 34 15.19 2.96 -6.15
C GLY A 34 16.38 2.65 -7.07
N SER A 35 17.57 3.07 -6.70
CA SER A 35 18.76 2.91 -7.54
C SER A 35 19.32 1.49 -7.51
N HIS A 36 20.03 1.13 -8.58
CA HIS A 36 20.74 -0.15 -8.65
C HIS A 36 21.80 -0.29 -7.54
N ASP A 37 22.49 0.79 -7.21
CA ASP A 37 23.52 0.81 -6.17
C ASP A 37 22.95 0.55 -4.79
N ASP A 38 21.79 1.15 -4.47
CA ASP A 38 21.10 0.94 -3.19
C ASP A 38 20.64 -0.53 -3.06
N GLN A 39 20.05 -1.07 -4.13
CA GLN A 39 19.65 -2.47 -4.18
C GLN A 39 20.84 -3.41 -4.03
N SER A 40 21.97 -3.12 -4.71
CA SER A 40 23.18 -3.93 -4.62
C SER A 40 23.80 -3.89 -3.23
N PHE A 41 23.81 -2.72 -2.60
CA PHE A 41 24.29 -2.55 -1.23
C PHE A 41 23.45 -3.37 -0.26
N LEU A 42 22.13 -3.17 -0.23
CA LEU A 42 21.24 -3.88 0.69
C LEU A 42 21.25 -5.40 0.48
N ARG A 43 21.40 -5.87 -0.77
CA ARG A 43 21.53 -7.30 -1.06
C ARG A 43 22.81 -7.91 -0.51
N LYS A 44 23.91 -7.13 -0.50
CA LYS A 44 25.22 -7.61 -0.04
C LYS A 44 25.46 -7.42 1.46
N SER A 45 24.59 -6.70 2.15
CA SER A 45 24.79 -6.35 3.58
C SER A 45 24.61 -7.55 4.52
N GLY A 46 24.01 -8.66 4.06
CA GLY A 46 23.95 -9.92 4.85
C GLY A 46 23.17 -9.78 6.15
N PHE A 47 21.97 -9.22 6.10
CA PHE A 47 21.13 -9.02 7.29
C PHE A 47 20.71 -10.37 7.90
N ASP A 48 20.72 -10.48 9.23
CA ASP A 48 20.10 -11.59 9.91
C ASP A 48 18.57 -11.50 9.86
N VAL A 49 18.02 -10.34 10.15
CA VAL A 49 16.58 -10.10 10.18
C VAL A 49 16.21 -8.91 9.28
N CYS A 50 15.23 -9.11 8.42
CA CYS A 50 14.61 -8.05 7.65
C CYS A 50 13.17 -7.83 8.13
N VAL A 51 12.88 -6.63 8.66
CA VAL A 51 11.55 -6.24 9.10
C VAL A 51 10.91 -5.34 8.04
N PHE A 52 9.73 -5.73 7.56
CA PHE A 52 8.95 -5.00 6.57
C PHE A 52 7.69 -4.45 7.22
N ASP A 53 7.69 -3.16 7.55
CA ASP A 53 6.52 -2.49 8.11
C ASP A 53 5.55 -2.10 6.98
N GLU A 54 4.25 -1.97 7.31
CA GLU A 54 3.18 -1.74 6.33
C GLU A 54 3.21 -2.74 5.18
N GLY A 55 3.35 -4.01 5.52
CA GLY A 55 3.52 -5.12 4.57
C GLY A 55 2.44 -5.27 3.50
N HIS A 56 1.30 -4.57 3.65
CA HIS A 56 0.27 -4.50 2.61
C HIS A 56 0.81 -3.95 1.28
N MET A 57 1.93 -3.23 1.30
CA MET A 57 2.64 -2.79 0.09
C MET A 57 3.18 -3.95 -0.76
N LEU A 58 3.33 -5.14 -0.16
CA LEU A 58 3.88 -6.36 -0.78
C LEU A 58 2.79 -7.36 -1.22
N LYS A 59 1.53 -7.00 -1.11
CA LYS A 59 0.39 -7.86 -1.48
C LYS A 59 0.36 -8.28 -2.95
N ASN A 60 0.92 -7.47 -3.84
CA ASN A 60 1.00 -7.76 -5.27
C ASN A 60 2.35 -8.36 -5.64
N ARG A 61 2.41 -9.69 -5.73
CA ARG A 61 3.60 -10.45 -6.13
C ARG A 61 4.17 -10.08 -7.52
N LYS A 62 3.31 -9.64 -8.45
CA LYS A 62 3.71 -9.23 -9.80
C LYS A 62 4.33 -7.84 -9.85
N SER A 63 4.35 -7.09 -8.73
CA SER A 63 4.92 -5.75 -8.71
C SER A 63 6.45 -5.79 -8.75
N GLN A 64 7.05 -4.82 -9.43
CA GLN A 64 8.50 -4.66 -9.44
C GLN A 64 9.06 -4.42 -8.02
N LYS A 65 8.30 -3.72 -7.17
CA LYS A 65 8.67 -3.46 -5.77
C LYS A 65 8.84 -4.78 -5.01
N TYR A 66 7.88 -5.70 -5.14
CA TYR A 66 7.94 -7.03 -4.53
C TYR A 66 9.20 -7.79 -4.99
N ALA A 67 9.43 -7.87 -6.30
CA ALA A 67 10.57 -8.60 -6.86
C ALA A 67 11.93 -8.03 -6.42
N LYS A 68 12.05 -6.69 -6.32
CA LYS A 68 13.28 -6.03 -5.86
C LYS A 68 13.54 -6.27 -4.38
N LEU A 69 12.52 -6.16 -3.53
CA LEU A 69 12.66 -6.38 -2.09
C LEU A 69 12.91 -7.84 -1.73
N LEU A 70 12.34 -8.78 -2.49
CA LEU A 70 12.60 -10.21 -2.31
C LEU A 70 14.08 -10.57 -2.49
N ARG A 71 14.82 -9.78 -3.30
CA ARG A 71 16.26 -9.99 -3.53
C ARG A 71 17.16 -9.55 -2.37
N ILE A 72 16.63 -8.80 -1.39
CA ILE A 72 17.39 -8.45 -0.19
C ILE A 72 17.57 -9.73 0.63
N SER A 73 18.81 -10.11 0.85
CA SER A 73 19.14 -11.30 1.64
C SER A 73 18.93 -11.04 3.12
N GLY A 74 18.25 -11.97 3.79
CA GLY A 74 18.07 -11.98 5.23
C GLY A 74 17.78 -13.41 5.66
N ARG A 75 18.37 -13.88 6.77
CA ARG A 75 18.11 -15.22 7.30
C ARG A 75 16.63 -15.37 7.68
N TRP A 76 16.05 -14.29 8.16
CA TRP A 76 14.67 -14.29 8.60
C TRP A 76 13.95 -13.01 8.15
N ARG A 77 12.67 -13.12 7.80
CA ARG A 77 11.84 -12.00 7.40
C ARG A 77 10.62 -11.89 8.30
N LEU A 78 10.38 -10.69 8.81
CA LEU A 78 9.19 -10.33 9.58
C LEU A 78 8.39 -9.27 8.82
N LEU A 79 7.09 -9.46 8.73
CA LEU A 79 6.19 -8.53 8.09
C LEU A 79 5.19 -8.02 9.12
N LEU A 80 5.09 -6.70 9.23
CA LEU A 80 4.12 -6.02 10.09
C LEU A 80 3.07 -5.35 9.21
N THR A 81 1.80 -5.45 9.59
CA THR A 81 0.72 -4.76 8.87
C THR A 81 -0.47 -4.52 9.77
N GLY A 82 -1.01 -3.30 9.72
CA GLY A 82 -2.27 -2.94 10.37
C GLY A 82 -3.51 -3.23 9.52
N THR A 83 -3.32 -3.56 8.24
CA THR A 83 -4.43 -3.81 7.32
C THR A 83 -4.97 -5.24 7.49
N PRO A 84 -6.26 -5.42 7.74
CA PRO A 84 -6.84 -6.75 7.89
C PRO A 84 -6.75 -7.54 6.59
N LEU A 85 -6.06 -8.67 6.64
CA LEU A 85 -5.91 -9.63 5.51
C LEU A 85 -7.15 -10.50 5.29
N GLN A 86 -8.31 -10.08 5.83
CA GLN A 86 -9.49 -10.94 5.99
C GLN A 86 -10.20 -11.31 4.69
N ASN A 87 -10.11 -10.46 3.67
CA ASN A 87 -10.98 -10.58 2.49
C ASN A 87 -10.27 -11.13 1.25
N ASN A 88 -8.94 -11.26 1.28
CA ASN A 88 -8.19 -11.73 0.13
C ASN A 88 -7.10 -12.74 0.53
N LEU A 89 -7.45 -14.01 0.46
CA LEU A 89 -6.52 -15.10 0.75
C LEU A 89 -5.34 -15.13 -0.23
N GLN A 90 -5.50 -14.64 -1.46
CA GLN A 90 -4.40 -14.53 -2.43
C GLN A 90 -3.34 -13.51 -1.96
N GLU A 91 -3.78 -12.39 -1.39
CA GLU A 91 -2.85 -11.40 -0.81
C GLU A 91 -2.08 -12.01 0.36
N LEU A 92 -2.75 -12.78 1.22
CA LEU A 92 -2.09 -13.46 2.34
C LEU A 92 -1.04 -14.48 1.84
N VAL A 93 -1.37 -15.29 0.83
CA VAL A 93 -0.40 -16.22 0.21
C VAL A 93 0.79 -15.46 -0.38
N SER A 94 0.58 -14.31 -1.03
CA SER A 94 1.67 -13.48 -1.54
C SER A 94 2.60 -13.00 -0.43
N LEU A 95 2.06 -12.61 0.72
CA LEU A 95 2.83 -12.17 1.87
C LEU A 95 3.58 -13.33 2.53
N LEU A 96 2.94 -14.50 2.67
CA LEU A 96 3.60 -15.70 3.20
C LEU A 96 4.73 -16.17 2.29
N ASN A 97 4.54 -16.12 0.98
CA ASN A 97 5.59 -16.42 0.02
C ASN A 97 6.76 -15.42 0.08
N PHE A 98 6.47 -14.16 0.42
CA PHE A 98 7.53 -13.16 0.60
C PHE A 98 8.40 -13.44 1.83
N ILE A 99 7.80 -13.83 2.96
CA ILE A 99 8.55 -14.10 4.20
C ILE A 99 9.18 -15.48 4.23
N LEU A 100 8.57 -16.48 3.58
CA LEU A 100 8.99 -17.88 3.56
C LEU A 100 8.94 -18.45 2.14
N PRO A 101 9.78 -17.95 1.21
CA PRO A 101 9.73 -18.36 -0.19
C PRO A 101 9.94 -19.86 -0.39
N ASP A 102 10.86 -20.48 0.35
CA ASP A 102 11.20 -21.89 0.22
C ASP A 102 10.03 -22.84 0.61
N TYR A 103 9.10 -22.36 1.45
CA TYR A 103 7.95 -23.15 1.89
C TYR A 103 6.71 -22.96 1.02
N PHE A 104 6.53 -21.77 0.43
CA PHE A 104 5.28 -21.40 -0.21
C PHE A 104 5.36 -21.26 -1.73
N THR A 105 6.56 -21.33 -2.34
CA THR A 105 6.70 -21.20 -3.80
C THR A 105 6.01 -22.38 -4.51
N ASP A 106 6.25 -23.61 -4.09
CA ASP A 106 5.66 -24.80 -4.70
C ASP A 106 4.20 -25.04 -4.27
N ALA A 107 3.83 -24.54 -3.08
CA ALA A 107 2.46 -24.62 -2.58
C ALA A 107 1.51 -23.61 -3.24
N GLU A 108 2.00 -22.65 -4.01
CA GLU A 108 1.21 -21.54 -4.55
C GLU A 108 0.11 -22.01 -5.48
N GLU A 109 0.41 -22.93 -6.43
CA GLU A 109 -0.58 -23.44 -7.36
C GLU A 109 -1.68 -24.21 -6.64
N ALA A 110 -1.30 -25.03 -5.65
CA ALA A 110 -2.25 -25.76 -4.81
C ALA A 110 -3.11 -24.82 -3.98
N LEU A 111 -2.52 -23.80 -3.37
CA LEU A 111 -3.25 -22.77 -2.62
C LEU A 111 -4.12 -21.90 -3.53
N ALA A 112 -3.61 -21.49 -4.69
CA ALA A 112 -4.38 -20.75 -5.67
C ALA A 112 -5.58 -21.55 -6.20
N ALA A 113 -5.45 -22.85 -6.39
CA ALA A 113 -6.55 -23.73 -6.77
C ALA A 113 -7.63 -23.84 -5.65
N ILE A 114 -7.19 -23.88 -4.38
CA ILE A 114 -8.11 -23.86 -3.23
C ILE A 114 -8.87 -22.52 -3.15
N PHE A 115 -8.21 -21.40 -3.51
CA PHE A 115 -8.76 -20.04 -3.38
C PHE A 115 -9.45 -19.51 -4.65
N LYS A 116 -9.32 -20.17 -5.80
CA LYS A 116 -10.06 -19.86 -7.04
C LYS A 116 -11.55 -20.23 -6.95
N VAL A 117 -12.18 -20.06 -5.81
CA VAL A 117 -13.64 -20.10 -5.72
C VAL A 117 -14.15 -18.84 -6.42
N LYS A 118 -14.79 -19.00 -7.59
CA LYS A 118 -15.42 -17.90 -8.35
C LYS A 118 -16.32 -17.09 -7.41
N GLN A 119 -16.06 -15.81 -7.29
CA GLN A 119 -16.99 -14.86 -6.71
C GLN A 119 -18.31 -14.98 -7.52
N GLY A 120 -19.38 -15.45 -6.87
CA GLY A 120 -20.69 -15.60 -7.52
C GLY A 120 -21.26 -17.02 -7.61
N ALA A 121 -20.48 -18.07 -7.38
CA ALA A 121 -21.04 -19.40 -7.21
C ALA A 121 -21.53 -19.58 -5.76
N SER A 122 -22.73 -20.10 -5.58
CA SER A 122 -23.29 -20.47 -4.27
C SER A 122 -22.21 -21.16 -3.44
N THR A 123 -21.93 -20.60 -2.25
CA THR A 123 -20.86 -21.09 -1.37
C THR A 123 -21.20 -22.50 -0.93
N THR A 124 -20.74 -23.48 -1.69
CA THR A 124 -20.96 -24.88 -1.33
C THR A 124 -20.22 -25.19 -0.04
N GLN A 125 -20.76 -26.07 0.77
CA GLN A 125 -20.16 -26.54 2.04
C GLN A 125 -18.69 -26.94 1.84
N LEU A 126 -18.38 -27.50 0.67
CA LEU A 126 -17.02 -27.88 0.27
C LEU A 126 -16.05 -26.68 0.15
N SER A 127 -16.51 -25.54 -0.35
CA SER A 127 -15.68 -24.34 -0.47
C SER A 127 -15.38 -23.71 0.89
N ARG A 128 -16.33 -23.76 1.82
CA ARG A 128 -16.13 -23.30 3.21
C ARG A 128 -15.09 -24.17 3.94
N GLN A 129 -15.18 -25.49 3.79
CA GLN A 129 -14.20 -26.42 4.40
C GLN A 129 -12.78 -26.20 3.87
N ARG A 130 -12.62 -25.95 2.55
CA ARG A 130 -11.32 -25.67 1.95
C ARG A 130 -10.70 -24.37 2.48
N VAL A 131 -11.51 -23.31 2.57
CA VAL A 131 -11.08 -22.02 3.13
C VAL A 131 -10.67 -22.17 4.60
N GLU A 132 -11.45 -22.91 5.39
CA GLU A 132 -11.16 -23.16 6.81
C GLU A 132 -9.86 -23.97 6.98
N ARG A 133 -9.66 -25.00 6.17
CA ARG A 133 -8.42 -25.78 6.17
C ARG A 133 -7.19 -24.90 5.83
N ALA A 134 -7.31 -24.05 4.82
CA ALA A 134 -6.24 -23.12 4.45
C ALA A 134 -5.93 -22.13 5.57
N LYS A 135 -6.94 -21.57 6.24
CA LYS A 135 -6.75 -20.70 7.41
C LYS A 135 -5.99 -21.40 8.52
N ARG A 136 -6.33 -22.65 8.84
CA ARG A 136 -5.62 -23.44 9.87
C ARG A 136 -4.15 -23.67 9.48
N MET A 137 -3.86 -23.96 8.21
CA MET A 137 -2.49 -24.15 7.74
C MET A 137 -1.65 -22.88 7.85
N MET A 138 -2.25 -21.70 7.70
CA MET A 138 -1.56 -20.40 7.76
C MET A 138 -1.46 -19.85 9.19
N GLN A 139 -2.28 -20.34 10.11
CA GLN A 139 -2.35 -19.84 11.49
C GLN A 139 -1.00 -19.80 12.23
N PRO A 140 -0.09 -20.79 12.10
CA PRO A 140 1.22 -20.75 12.77
C PRO A 140 2.12 -19.59 12.34
N PHE A 141 1.89 -19.03 11.15
CA PHE A 141 2.73 -17.98 10.57
C PHE A 141 2.16 -16.57 10.77
N VAL A 142 0.95 -16.44 11.34
CA VAL A 142 0.24 -15.16 11.45
C VAL A 142 -0.15 -14.91 12.90
N LEU A 143 0.44 -13.89 13.51
CA LEU A 143 0.04 -13.39 14.82
C LEU A 143 -0.90 -12.20 14.65
N ARG A 144 -2.17 -12.36 15.01
CA ARG A 144 -3.15 -11.28 14.98
C ARG A 144 -3.78 -11.06 16.34
N ARG A 145 -3.64 -9.85 16.86
CA ARG A 145 -4.29 -9.41 18.10
C ARG A 145 -5.23 -8.24 17.79
N ARG A 146 -6.45 -8.32 18.26
CA ARG A 146 -7.43 -7.24 18.12
C ARG A 146 -7.39 -6.33 19.35
N LYS A 147 -7.66 -5.04 19.14
CA LYS A 147 -7.64 -4.03 20.22
C LYS A 147 -8.60 -4.40 21.36
N ASP A 148 -9.80 -4.88 21.03
CA ASP A 148 -10.81 -5.32 21.99
C ASP A 148 -10.37 -6.53 22.84
N GLN A 149 -9.43 -7.33 22.37
CA GLN A 149 -8.90 -8.49 23.09
C GLN A 149 -7.75 -8.13 24.03
N VAL A 150 -6.93 -7.13 23.70
CA VAL A 150 -5.67 -6.86 24.41
C VAL A 150 -5.64 -5.53 25.13
N LEU A 151 -6.45 -4.55 24.73
CA LEU A 151 -6.45 -3.21 25.31
C LEU A 151 -7.74 -2.97 26.13
N ARG A 152 -7.74 -3.46 27.37
CA ARG A 152 -8.89 -3.36 28.28
C ARG A 152 -9.11 -1.95 28.84
N GLY A 153 -8.12 -1.06 28.74
CA GLY A 153 -8.18 0.30 29.26
C GLY A 153 -8.55 1.38 28.24
N LEU A 154 -8.94 0.99 27.01
CA LEU A 154 -9.43 1.97 26.03
C LEU A 154 -10.83 2.40 26.39
N THR A 155 -11.06 3.73 26.38
CA THR A 155 -12.39 4.33 26.50
C THR A 155 -13.28 3.90 25.30
N GLU A 156 -14.59 3.93 25.52
CA GLU A 156 -15.55 3.63 24.45
C GLU A 156 -15.39 4.64 23.29
N LYS A 157 -15.38 4.12 22.07
CA LYS A 157 -15.29 4.94 20.86
C LYS A 157 -16.67 5.48 20.52
N THR A 158 -16.83 6.80 20.61
CA THR A 158 -18.02 7.48 20.09
C THR A 158 -17.71 8.10 18.72
N GLU A 159 -18.60 7.92 17.75
CA GLU A 159 -18.50 8.51 16.41
C GLU A 159 -19.66 9.49 16.21
N ARG A 160 -19.34 10.71 15.78
CA ARG A 160 -20.32 11.73 15.45
C ARG A 160 -20.04 12.28 14.07
N ASN A 161 -21.03 12.24 13.18
CA ASN A 161 -20.96 12.88 11.88
C ASN A 161 -21.33 14.36 12.03
N VAL A 162 -20.41 15.25 11.71
CA VAL A 162 -20.64 16.69 11.65
C VAL A 162 -20.68 17.11 10.19
N LEU A 163 -21.83 17.62 9.75
CA LEU A 163 -21.98 18.18 8.41
C LEU A 163 -21.48 19.62 8.44
N CYS A 164 -20.61 19.95 7.49
CA CYS A 164 -20.07 21.30 7.29
C CYS A 164 -20.48 21.80 5.92
N ASP A 165 -21.06 23.00 5.88
CA ASP A 165 -21.42 23.64 4.62
C ASP A 165 -20.18 24.10 3.87
N MET A 166 -20.26 24.09 2.56
CA MET A 166 -19.21 24.64 1.70
C MET A 166 -19.27 26.17 1.74
N THR A 167 -18.11 26.82 1.72
CA THR A 167 -18.04 28.25 1.44
C THR A 167 -18.54 28.55 0.03
N GLU A 168 -18.97 29.77 -0.26
CA GLU A 168 -19.43 30.16 -1.59
C GLU A 168 -18.40 29.82 -2.68
N ARG A 169 -17.13 30.08 -2.41
CA ARG A 169 -16.02 29.78 -3.31
C ARG A 169 -15.85 28.27 -3.56
N GLN A 170 -15.98 27.45 -2.52
CA GLN A 170 -15.96 25.98 -2.67
C GLN A 170 -17.15 25.50 -3.50
N ALA A 171 -18.35 26.01 -3.20
CA ALA A 171 -19.56 25.63 -3.91
C ALA A 171 -19.48 25.99 -5.41
N GLN A 172 -18.92 27.17 -5.74
CA GLN A 172 -18.70 27.56 -7.12
C GLN A 172 -17.72 26.64 -7.83
N MET A 173 -16.54 26.38 -7.23
CA MET A 173 -15.54 25.46 -7.80
C MET A 173 -16.09 24.05 -7.98
N TYR A 174 -16.90 23.58 -7.04
CA TYR A 174 -17.54 22.27 -7.12
C TYR A 174 -18.51 22.19 -8.31
N LYS A 175 -19.33 23.22 -8.51
CA LYS A 175 -20.22 23.34 -9.66
C LYS A 175 -19.46 23.39 -10.99
N ASP A 176 -18.37 24.14 -11.05
CA ASP A 176 -17.55 24.27 -12.27
C ASP A 176 -16.93 22.91 -12.66
N VAL A 177 -16.42 22.14 -11.69
CA VAL A 177 -15.91 20.78 -11.92
C VAL A 177 -17.03 19.86 -12.43
N LEU A 178 -18.22 19.90 -11.83
CA LEU A 178 -19.37 19.11 -12.28
C LEU A 178 -19.82 19.47 -13.70
N GLN A 179 -19.88 20.77 -14.05
CA GLN A 179 -20.29 21.21 -15.36
C GLN A 179 -19.30 20.80 -16.45
N ARG A 180 -18.00 20.98 -16.22
CA ARG A 180 -16.95 20.51 -17.14
C ARG A 180 -17.03 19.00 -17.38
N THR A 181 -17.30 18.24 -16.34
CA THR A 181 -17.45 16.79 -16.46
C THR A 181 -18.68 16.40 -17.26
N LYS A 182 -19.81 17.04 -17.01
CA LYS A 182 -21.04 16.81 -17.79
C LYS A 182 -20.84 17.16 -19.26
N ALA A 183 -20.19 18.27 -19.58
CA ALA A 183 -19.87 18.67 -20.96
C ALA A 183 -18.96 17.61 -21.62
N ALA A 184 -17.89 17.15 -20.96
CA ALA A 184 -17.00 16.15 -21.49
C ALA A 184 -17.68 14.77 -21.73
N LEU A 185 -18.70 14.42 -20.96
CA LEU A 185 -19.48 13.18 -21.13
C LEU A 185 -20.49 13.27 -22.29
N VAL A 186 -20.94 14.49 -22.63
CA VAL A 186 -21.90 14.74 -23.75
C VAL A 186 -21.17 14.77 -25.07
N ASP A 187 -19.94 15.28 -25.11
CA ASP A 187 -19.15 15.46 -26.36
C ASP A 187 -18.47 14.17 -26.86
N GLU A 188 -18.50 13.05 -26.12
CA GLU A 188 -17.96 11.75 -26.57
C GLU A 188 -19.04 10.67 -26.78
N PRO A 189 -19.66 10.55 -27.97
CA PRO A 189 -20.61 9.47 -28.27
C PRO A 189 -19.98 8.10 -28.56
N ASN A 190 -18.67 7.99 -28.57
CA ASN A 190 -17.96 6.73 -28.89
C ASN A 190 -17.00 6.31 -27.75
N GLY A 191 -17.43 5.30 -26.98
CA GLY A 191 -16.78 4.68 -25.84
C GLY A 191 -15.31 4.27 -26.01
N LYS A 192 -14.41 5.21 -26.18
CA LYS A 192 -12.97 4.96 -26.13
C LYS A 192 -12.48 4.93 -24.68
N LYS A 193 -11.54 4.03 -24.40
CA LYS A 193 -10.92 3.71 -23.10
C LYS A 193 -10.34 4.88 -22.28
N GLY A 194 -10.54 6.13 -22.68
CA GLY A 194 -10.19 7.35 -21.95
C GLY A 194 -11.12 7.65 -20.77
N ALA A 195 -12.41 7.38 -20.90
CA ALA A 195 -13.45 7.79 -19.95
C ALA A 195 -13.24 7.26 -18.50
N GLN A 196 -12.58 6.13 -18.32
CA GLN A 196 -12.35 5.54 -16.99
C GLN A 196 -11.19 6.23 -16.23
N LYS A 197 -10.25 6.84 -16.95
CA LYS A 197 -9.13 7.58 -16.37
C LYS A 197 -9.56 9.00 -15.97
N ASP A 198 -10.46 9.58 -16.74
CA ASP A 198 -11.02 10.91 -16.48
C ASP A 198 -12.02 10.90 -15.32
N SER A 199 -12.82 9.85 -15.15
CA SER A 199 -13.76 9.75 -14.02
C SER A 199 -13.07 9.69 -12.66
N ALA A 200 -11.92 9.00 -12.56
CA ALA A 200 -11.13 8.98 -11.32
C ALA A 200 -10.55 10.36 -10.98
N ASN A 201 -10.12 11.12 -11.99
CA ASN A 201 -9.63 12.48 -11.81
C ASN A 201 -10.75 13.42 -11.35
N VAL A 202 -11.94 13.26 -11.88
CA VAL A 202 -13.12 14.08 -11.52
C VAL A 202 -13.49 13.92 -10.05
N LEU A 203 -13.56 12.68 -9.54
CA LEU A 203 -13.84 12.43 -8.12
C LEU A 203 -12.77 13.04 -7.21
N MET A 204 -11.50 13.00 -7.65
CA MET A 204 -10.42 13.66 -6.92
C MET A 204 -10.53 15.17 -6.94
N ASP A 205 -10.94 15.75 -8.04
CA ASP A 205 -11.13 17.21 -8.16
C ASP A 205 -12.35 17.68 -7.36
N LEU A 206 -13.46 16.94 -7.37
CA LEU A 206 -14.61 17.22 -6.49
C LEU A 206 -14.21 17.12 -5.01
N ARG A 207 -13.41 16.13 -4.63
CA ARG A 207 -12.87 15.99 -3.28
C ARG A 207 -11.96 17.16 -2.89
N LYS A 208 -11.11 17.64 -3.80
CA LYS A 208 -10.29 18.84 -3.59
C LYS A 208 -11.14 20.09 -3.38
N ALA A 209 -12.17 20.31 -4.23
CA ALA A 209 -13.08 21.43 -4.11
C ALA A 209 -13.82 21.40 -2.76
N ALA A 210 -14.33 20.24 -2.36
CA ALA A 210 -15.03 20.07 -1.09
C ALA A 210 -14.12 20.30 0.14
N ASN A 211 -12.85 19.91 0.05
CA ASN A 211 -11.92 20.08 1.17
C ASN A 211 -11.39 21.51 1.27
N HIS A 212 -10.70 22.00 0.24
CA HIS A 212 -10.17 23.36 0.23
C HIS A 212 -9.76 23.80 -1.19
N PRO A 213 -10.12 25.04 -1.63
CA PRO A 213 -9.79 25.56 -2.97
C PRO A 213 -8.29 25.57 -3.29
N LEU A 214 -7.42 25.81 -2.31
CA LEU A 214 -5.97 25.85 -2.51
C LEU A 214 -5.35 24.49 -2.88
N LEU A 215 -6.11 23.39 -2.83
CA LEU A 215 -5.66 22.09 -3.30
C LEU A 215 -5.57 21.98 -4.84
N PHE A 216 -6.13 22.95 -5.56
CA PHE A 216 -5.99 23.05 -7.01
C PHE A 216 -4.68 23.74 -7.39
N ARG A 217 -3.59 22.97 -7.43
CA ARG A 217 -2.24 23.46 -7.74
C ARG A 217 -2.11 24.09 -9.13
N SER A 218 -3.00 23.75 -10.06
CA SER A 218 -3.10 24.40 -11.37
C SER A 218 -3.56 25.87 -11.29
N LEU A 219 -4.32 26.24 -10.25
CA LEU A 219 -4.83 27.59 -10.03
C LEU A 219 -4.00 28.35 -8.98
N TYR A 220 -3.44 27.65 -8.02
CA TYR A 220 -2.69 28.17 -6.88
C TYR A 220 -1.30 27.53 -6.80
N ASP A 221 -0.32 28.22 -7.37
CA ASP A 221 1.09 27.89 -7.20
C ASP A 221 1.60 28.32 -5.80
N ASP A 222 2.81 27.88 -5.45
CA ASP A 222 3.37 28.18 -4.13
C ASP A 222 3.55 29.67 -3.87
N LYS A 223 3.80 30.48 -4.92
CA LYS A 223 3.92 31.94 -4.80
C LYS A 223 2.55 32.58 -4.46
N LYS A 224 1.48 32.14 -5.11
CA LYS A 224 0.13 32.64 -4.81
C LYS A 224 -0.35 32.19 -3.43
N ILE A 225 0.01 30.99 -3.01
CA ILE A 225 -0.34 30.49 -1.66
C ILE A 225 0.40 31.30 -0.60
N ALA A 226 1.69 31.56 -0.76
CA ALA A 226 2.46 32.39 0.16
C ALA A 226 1.97 33.85 0.26
N ALA A 227 1.35 34.36 -0.81
CA ALA A 227 0.77 35.69 -0.81
C ALA A 227 -0.63 35.75 -0.14
N LEU A 228 -1.27 34.61 0.13
CA LEU A 228 -2.59 34.48 0.75
C LEU A 228 -2.51 34.09 2.24
N ALA A 229 -1.32 33.68 2.72
CA ALA A 229 -1.03 33.33 4.11
C ALA A 229 -0.53 34.54 4.89
#